data_4a059b62b58bea4b4c8dc4c995a5f4d4
#
_entry.id   4a059b62b58bea4b4c8dc4c995a5f4d4
#
_cell.length_a   1.000
_cell.length_b   1.000
_cell.length_c   1.000
_cell.angle_alpha   90.00
_cell.angle_beta   90.00
_cell.angle_gamma   90.00
#
_symmetry.space_group_name_H-M   'P 1'
#
loop_
_entity.id
_entity.type
_entity.pdbx_description
1 polymer ?
#
loop_
_entity_poly.entity_id
_entity_poly.type
_entity_poly.pdbx_seq_one_letter_code
_entity_poly.pdbx_strand_id
1 'polypeptide(L)'
;MIFDFGNLIYDFSKKTYIMGILNITPDSFSDGGKYFEAKLNLAKVVEDAVQMEKDGADFIDVGGESTRPGSENISIGEELDRVIPVISELKSKISLPVSIDTYKSEVAEEALKAGASIVNDISGFRFDDKLPAVSAKYNASCILMHIKGTPKDMQKDPVYNDVVKEVYNYLQDSISIAKKYGIEQIVTDPGIGFGKTLEHNIELIRNLSEFRKLGYPVLIGVSRKSFIDKIQKTPVDERLEATIAANTIGIINGANIIRVHDVKENQKASILTDKIFYT
;
A
#
# COMPACT_ATOMS: atom_id res chain seq x y z
N MET A 1 10.51 -16.48 -4.13
CA MET A 1 11.19 -15.26 -3.68
C MET A 1 10.91 -15.11 -2.19
N ILE A 2 11.94 -15.09 -1.36
CA ILE A 2 11.83 -15.16 0.10
C ILE A 2 12.29 -13.83 0.68
N PHE A 3 11.46 -13.21 1.50
CA PHE A 3 11.73 -11.94 2.20
C PHE A 3 11.52 -12.11 3.70
N ASP A 4 12.27 -11.32 4.48
CA ASP A 4 12.12 -11.21 5.93
C ASP A 4 11.50 -9.84 6.27
N PHE A 5 10.27 -9.84 6.74
CA PHE A 5 9.59 -8.64 7.21
C PHE A 5 9.45 -8.73 8.75
N GLY A 6 10.32 -8.03 9.47
CA GLY A 6 10.23 -7.97 10.93
C GLY A 6 10.41 -9.33 11.63
N ASN A 7 11.35 -10.17 11.16
CA ASN A 7 11.64 -11.53 11.62
C ASN A 7 10.61 -12.60 11.20
N LEU A 8 9.71 -12.28 10.27
CA LEU A 8 8.78 -13.23 9.67
C LEU A 8 9.15 -13.46 8.20
N ILE A 9 9.25 -14.74 7.83
CA ILE A 9 9.67 -15.14 6.47
C ILE A 9 8.45 -15.30 5.57
N TYR A 10 8.45 -14.58 4.44
CA TYR A 10 7.42 -14.59 3.42
C TYR A 10 7.96 -15.16 2.12
N ASP A 11 7.31 -16.21 1.62
CA ASP A 11 7.67 -16.82 0.33
C ASP A 11 6.62 -16.47 -0.73
N PHE A 12 6.92 -15.46 -1.53
CA PHE A 12 6.04 -14.95 -2.58
C PHE A 12 5.79 -15.91 -3.76
N SER A 13 6.34 -17.13 -3.70
CA SER A 13 6.01 -18.18 -4.67
C SER A 13 4.88 -19.10 -4.22
N LYS A 14 4.40 -18.98 -2.97
CA LYS A 14 3.48 -19.95 -2.37
C LYS A 14 2.03 -19.50 -2.34
N LYS A 15 1.79 -18.22 -2.14
CA LYS A 15 0.45 -17.64 -2.04
C LYS A 15 0.46 -16.14 -2.32
N THR A 16 -0.72 -15.59 -2.52
CA THR A 16 -0.97 -14.14 -2.45
C THR A 16 -1.07 -13.71 -0.99
N TYR A 17 -0.43 -12.60 -0.65
CA TYR A 17 -0.45 -12.00 0.69
C TYR A 17 -1.42 -10.83 0.77
N ILE A 18 -2.01 -10.63 1.94
CA ILE A 18 -3.02 -9.60 2.19
C ILE A 18 -2.44 -8.50 3.08
N MET A 19 -2.45 -7.27 2.59
CA MET A 19 -2.09 -6.09 3.36
C MET A 19 -3.35 -5.31 3.74
N GLY A 20 -3.70 -5.32 5.04
CA GLY A 20 -4.85 -4.58 5.56
C GLY A 20 -4.55 -3.09 5.69
N ILE A 21 -5.47 -2.24 5.19
CA ILE A 21 -5.36 -0.78 5.23
C ILE A 21 -5.92 -0.26 6.54
N LEU A 22 -5.11 0.49 7.29
CA LEU A 22 -5.49 1.15 8.53
C LEU A 22 -5.25 2.65 8.43
N ASN A 23 -6.24 3.39 7.90
CA ASN A 23 -6.16 4.83 7.71
C ASN A 23 -6.53 5.59 8.99
N ILE A 24 -5.58 6.35 9.53
CA ILE A 24 -5.76 7.19 10.72
C ILE A 24 -5.99 8.65 10.27
N THR A 25 -7.05 8.86 9.51
CA THR A 25 -7.40 10.19 8.98
C THR A 25 -8.83 10.58 9.36
N PRO A 26 -9.09 11.87 9.73
CA PRO A 26 -10.43 12.33 10.09
C PRO A 26 -11.45 12.20 8.96
N ASP A 27 -10.98 12.30 7.71
CA ASP A 27 -11.80 12.36 6.48
C ASP A 27 -11.79 11.07 5.67
N SER A 28 -11.52 9.90 6.28
CA SER A 28 -11.50 8.66 5.51
C SER A 28 -12.92 8.27 5.07
N PHE A 29 -13.22 8.48 3.76
CA PHE A 29 -14.51 8.07 3.16
C PHE A 29 -14.76 6.56 3.23
N SER A 30 -13.71 5.75 3.20
CA SER A 30 -13.80 4.30 3.34
C SER A 30 -14.09 3.87 4.77
N ASP A 31 -13.64 4.65 5.76
CA ASP A 31 -13.76 4.36 7.18
C ASP A 31 -14.63 5.40 7.90
N GLY A 32 -15.23 6.38 7.16
CA GLY A 32 -16.25 7.34 7.62
C GLY A 32 -15.81 8.22 8.80
N GLY A 33 -14.51 8.55 8.91
CA GLY A 33 -14.00 9.23 10.10
C GLY A 33 -14.05 8.38 11.37
N LYS A 34 -14.12 7.07 11.21
CA LYS A 34 -14.41 6.03 12.22
C LYS A 34 -13.59 6.15 13.50
N TYR A 35 -12.37 6.69 13.41
CA TYR A 35 -11.44 6.76 14.54
C TYR A 35 -11.38 8.12 15.21
N PHE A 36 -12.10 9.13 14.70
CA PHE A 36 -12.10 10.50 15.22
C PHE A 36 -13.52 10.97 15.52
N GLU A 37 -13.91 10.99 16.78
CA GLU A 37 -15.12 11.72 17.22
C GLU A 37 -14.77 13.14 17.71
N ALA A 38 -13.79 13.28 18.60
CA ALA A 38 -13.16 14.53 19.03
C ALA A 38 -11.64 14.36 19.19
N LYS A 39 -11.19 13.10 19.35
CA LYS A 39 -9.78 12.66 19.43
C LYS A 39 -9.67 11.27 18.81
N LEU A 40 -8.44 10.85 18.50
CA LEU A 40 -8.13 9.51 18.04
C LEU A 40 -8.65 8.45 19.04
N ASN A 41 -9.53 7.58 18.58
CA ASN A 41 -9.96 6.42 19.35
C ASN A 41 -8.97 5.25 19.15
N LEU A 42 -7.85 5.31 19.88
CA LEU A 42 -6.77 4.35 19.77
C LEU A 42 -7.25 2.89 20.03
N ALA A 43 -8.14 2.70 21.01
CA ALA A 43 -8.65 1.37 21.33
C ALA A 43 -9.39 0.75 20.13
N LYS A 44 -10.20 1.54 19.42
CA LYS A 44 -10.93 1.07 18.25
C LYS A 44 -10.02 0.75 17.07
N VAL A 45 -9.00 1.58 16.86
CA VAL A 45 -7.98 1.35 15.82
C VAL A 45 -7.26 0.03 16.04
N VAL A 46 -6.84 -0.22 17.28
CA VAL A 46 -6.14 -1.46 17.68
C VAL A 46 -7.06 -2.68 17.56
N GLU A 47 -8.33 -2.55 17.98
CA GLU A 47 -9.33 -3.61 17.81
C GLU A 47 -9.50 -4.02 16.35
N ASP A 48 -9.58 -3.02 15.44
CA ASP A 48 -9.73 -3.28 14.01
C ASP A 48 -8.48 -3.95 13.40
N ALA A 49 -7.28 -3.55 13.80
CA ALA A 49 -6.05 -4.21 13.37
C ALA A 49 -5.97 -5.67 13.86
N VAL A 50 -6.33 -5.92 15.11
CA VAL A 50 -6.44 -7.30 15.67
C VAL A 50 -7.50 -8.12 14.92
N GLN A 51 -8.60 -7.48 14.50
CA GLN A 51 -9.61 -8.16 13.70
C GLN A 51 -9.09 -8.46 12.29
N MET A 52 -8.34 -7.54 11.66
CA MET A 52 -7.70 -7.80 10.36
C MET A 52 -6.73 -8.98 10.42
N GLU A 53 -5.94 -9.12 11.50
CA GLU A 53 -5.07 -10.29 11.70
C GLU A 53 -5.89 -11.58 11.79
N LYS A 54 -6.97 -11.60 12.56
CA LYS A 54 -7.89 -12.76 12.66
C LYS A 54 -8.58 -13.09 11.32
N ASP A 55 -8.85 -12.08 10.52
CA ASP A 55 -9.47 -12.22 9.21
C ASP A 55 -8.49 -12.64 8.11
N GLY A 56 -7.20 -12.79 8.46
CA GLY A 56 -6.17 -13.35 7.60
C GLY A 56 -5.32 -12.32 6.85
N ALA A 57 -5.17 -11.10 7.38
CA ALA A 57 -4.13 -10.19 6.94
C ALA A 57 -2.75 -10.79 7.22
N ASP A 58 -1.80 -10.49 6.34
CA ASP A 58 -0.38 -10.83 6.49
C ASP A 58 0.45 -9.60 6.89
N PHE A 59 -0.05 -8.39 6.62
CA PHE A 59 0.55 -7.10 6.96
C PHE A 59 -0.54 -6.10 7.38
N ILE A 60 -0.18 -5.14 8.23
CA ILE A 60 -1.02 -3.96 8.53
C ILE A 60 -0.29 -2.71 8.05
N ASP A 61 -0.95 -1.92 7.20
CA ASP A 61 -0.41 -0.69 6.62
C ASP A 61 -1.08 0.53 7.24
N VAL A 62 -0.31 1.27 8.05
CA VAL A 62 -0.79 2.42 8.85
C VAL A 62 -0.50 3.71 8.11
N GLY A 63 -1.53 4.47 7.77
CA GLY A 63 -1.41 5.76 7.10
C GLY A 63 -2.03 6.90 7.91
N GLY A 64 -1.28 7.98 8.14
CA GLY A 64 -1.72 9.18 8.86
C GLY A 64 -2.15 10.33 7.96
N GLU A 65 -1.72 10.33 6.70
CA GLU A 65 -2.06 11.32 5.69
C GLU A 65 -2.95 10.75 4.60
N SER A 66 -3.96 11.50 4.17
CA SER A 66 -4.77 11.10 3.02
C SER A 66 -4.02 11.36 1.73
N THR A 67 -3.82 10.30 0.93
CA THR A 67 -3.20 10.39 -0.40
C THR A 67 -4.24 10.37 -1.53
N ARG A 68 -5.52 10.63 -1.20
CA ARG A 68 -6.62 10.71 -2.19
C ARG A 68 -6.44 11.91 -3.12
N PRO A 69 -7.00 11.83 -4.35
CA PRO A 69 -6.97 12.97 -5.26
C PRO A 69 -7.52 14.24 -4.62
N GLY A 70 -6.71 15.30 -4.64
CA GLY A 70 -7.09 16.61 -4.10
C GLY A 70 -6.95 16.78 -2.58
N SER A 71 -6.39 15.77 -1.87
CA SER A 71 -6.10 15.92 -0.44
C SER A 71 -5.04 16.99 -0.18
N GLU A 72 -5.17 17.69 0.93
CA GLU A 72 -4.17 18.63 1.41
C GLU A 72 -3.11 17.88 2.22
N ASN A 73 -1.86 18.34 2.11
CA ASN A 73 -0.77 17.80 2.91
C ASN A 73 -0.93 18.23 4.36
N ILE A 74 -0.61 17.35 5.29
CA ILE A 74 -0.56 17.66 6.72
C ILE A 74 0.88 17.87 7.19
N SER A 75 1.04 18.53 8.32
CA SER A 75 2.36 18.70 8.92
C SER A 75 2.93 17.37 9.42
N ILE A 76 4.27 17.29 9.51
CA ILE A 76 4.98 16.14 10.09
C ILE A 76 4.46 15.85 11.50
N GLY A 77 4.34 16.89 12.34
CA GLY A 77 3.85 16.74 13.72
C GLY A 77 2.45 16.13 13.78
N GLU A 78 1.53 16.58 12.92
CA GLU A 78 0.18 16.04 12.87
C GLU A 78 0.15 14.58 12.41
N GLU A 79 0.98 14.20 11.44
CA GLU A 79 1.08 12.81 11.00
C GLU A 79 1.66 11.92 12.10
N LEU A 80 2.72 12.37 12.79
CA LEU A 80 3.31 11.69 13.94
C LEU A 80 2.28 11.45 15.06
N ASP A 81 1.51 12.49 15.43
CA ASP A 81 0.48 12.40 16.47
C ASP A 81 -0.59 11.36 16.15
N ARG A 82 -0.85 11.11 14.85
CA ARG A 82 -1.81 10.10 14.39
C ARG A 82 -1.22 8.70 14.41
N VAL A 83 -0.01 8.49 13.86
CA VAL A 83 0.48 7.14 13.55
C VAL A 83 1.33 6.53 14.67
N ILE A 84 2.11 7.33 15.41
CA ILE A 84 3.05 6.78 16.40
C ILE A 84 2.35 6.08 17.57
N PRO A 85 1.29 6.64 18.18
CA PRO A 85 0.56 5.94 19.22
C PRO A 85 -0.02 4.60 18.76
N VAL A 86 -0.50 4.54 17.52
CA VAL A 86 -1.07 3.32 16.92
C VAL A 86 0.01 2.26 16.72
N ILE A 87 1.12 2.60 16.04
CA ILE A 87 2.21 1.65 15.76
C ILE A 87 2.80 1.10 17.06
N SER A 88 3.00 1.97 18.05
CA SER A 88 3.53 1.57 19.36
C SER A 88 2.62 0.56 20.08
N GLU A 89 1.30 0.75 20.00
CA GLU A 89 0.35 -0.16 20.64
C GLU A 89 0.24 -1.47 19.84
N LEU A 90 0.21 -1.43 18.51
CA LEU A 90 0.13 -2.60 17.63
C LEU A 90 1.28 -3.58 17.86
N LYS A 91 2.50 -3.09 18.14
CA LYS A 91 3.68 -3.92 18.42
C LYS A 91 3.45 -5.01 19.47
N SER A 92 2.56 -4.73 20.45
CA SER A 92 2.25 -5.65 21.55
C SER A 92 0.96 -6.45 21.34
N LYS A 93 0.15 -6.12 20.32
CA LYS A 93 -1.20 -6.64 20.13
C LYS A 93 -1.35 -7.58 18.95
N ILE A 94 -0.49 -7.43 17.93
CA ILE A 94 -0.50 -8.27 16.75
C ILE A 94 0.90 -8.86 16.50
N SER A 95 0.94 -9.97 15.79
CA SER A 95 2.19 -10.63 15.37
C SER A 95 2.65 -10.24 13.97
N LEU A 96 1.81 -9.52 13.22
CA LEU A 96 2.07 -9.15 11.83
C LEU A 96 3.09 -8.00 11.72
N PRO A 97 3.88 -7.96 10.64
CA PRO A 97 4.67 -6.78 10.31
C PRO A 97 3.77 -5.55 10.09
N VAL A 98 4.20 -4.44 10.67
CA VAL A 98 3.53 -3.15 10.50
C VAL A 98 4.28 -2.33 9.47
N SER A 99 3.55 -1.80 8.51
CA SER A 99 3.98 -0.86 7.48
C SER A 99 3.56 0.56 7.86
N ILE A 100 4.41 1.54 7.59
CA ILE A 100 4.07 2.96 7.63
C ILE A 100 3.90 3.49 6.21
N ASP A 101 2.67 3.95 5.87
CA ASP A 101 2.34 4.60 4.58
C ASP A 101 2.69 6.09 4.70
N THR A 102 3.91 6.43 4.29
CA THR A 102 4.43 7.81 4.32
C THR A 102 5.57 8.00 3.32
N TYR A 103 5.69 9.21 2.79
CA TYR A 103 6.82 9.66 1.98
C TYR A 103 7.77 10.60 2.75
N LYS A 104 7.49 10.86 4.06
CA LYS A 104 8.28 11.77 4.89
C LYS A 104 9.29 11.02 5.74
N SER A 105 10.56 11.33 5.60
CA SER A 105 11.65 10.62 6.30
C SER A 105 11.56 10.70 7.82
N GLU A 106 11.15 11.86 8.38
CA GLU A 106 10.99 12.04 9.82
C GLU A 106 9.86 11.18 10.37
N VAL A 107 8.74 11.04 9.64
CA VAL A 107 7.63 10.16 10.04
C VAL A 107 8.04 8.70 9.98
N ALA A 108 8.71 8.31 8.89
CA ALA A 108 9.22 6.94 8.74
C ALA A 108 10.21 6.58 9.85
N GLU A 109 11.14 7.49 10.21
CA GLU A 109 12.12 7.25 11.27
C GLU A 109 11.44 6.98 12.62
N GLU A 110 10.49 7.82 13.03
CA GLU A 110 9.78 7.62 14.29
C GLU A 110 8.88 6.37 14.27
N ALA A 111 8.23 6.08 13.14
CA ALA A 111 7.45 4.86 12.98
C ALA A 111 8.30 3.59 13.08
N LEU A 112 9.49 3.57 12.48
CA LEU A 112 10.44 2.45 12.59
C LEU A 112 10.96 2.28 14.03
N LYS A 113 11.24 3.36 14.75
CA LYS A 113 11.56 3.32 16.18
C LYS A 113 10.40 2.76 17.01
N ALA A 114 9.16 3.11 16.66
CA ALA A 114 7.96 2.64 17.35
C ALA A 114 7.64 1.16 17.09
N GLY A 115 8.19 0.56 16.03
CA GLY A 115 8.05 -0.88 15.76
C GLY A 115 7.55 -1.24 14.36
N ALA A 116 7.38 -0.27 13.46
CA ALA A 116 7.19 -0.57 12.05
C ALA A 116 8.44 -1.26 11.47
N SER A 117 8.27 -2.11 10.47
CA SER A 117 9.36 -2.81 9.78
C SER A 117 9.35 -2.59 8.26
N ILE A 118 8.32 -1.92 7.75
CA ILE A 118 8.12 -1.66 6.34
C ILE A 118 7.85 -0.16 6.16
N VAL A 119 8.47 0.45 5.14
CA VAL A 119 8.13 1.79 4.65
C VAL A 119 7.40 1.66 3.33
N ASN A 120 6.15 2.11 3.28
CA ASN A 120 5.34 2.16 2.07
C ASN A 120 5.34 3.60 1.53
N ASP A 121 6.13 3.84 0.48
CA ASP A 121 6.33 5.16 -0.09
C ASP A 121 5.64 5.29 -1.46
N ILE A 122 4.60 6.12 -1.50
CA ILE A 122 3.83 6.42 -2.72
C ILE A 122 4.65 7.08 -3.84
N SER A 123 5.83 7.60 -3.53
CA SER A 123 6.68 8.33 -4.47
C SER A 123 7.88 7.55 -5.00
N GLY A 124 8.13 6.34 -4.49
CA GLY A 124 9.30 5.56 -4.87
C GLY A 124 10.61 6.30 -4.62
N PHE A 125 10.74 6.94 -3.47
CA PHE A 125 11.89 7.73 -3.02
C PHE A 125 12.14 9.05 -3.77
N ARG A 126 11.05 9.72 -4.26
CA ARG A 126 11.21 10.97 -5.00
C ARG A 126 10.70 12.21 -4.28
N PHE A 127 9.90 12.06 -3.22
CA PHE A 127 9.37 13.22 -2.49
C PHE A 127 10.26 13.64 -1.34
N ASP A 128 11.05 12.72 -0.78
CA ASP A 128 12.03 13.01 0.27
C ASP A 128 13.32 12.21 0.01
N ASP A 129 14.41 12.90 -0.29
CA ASP A 129 15.72 12.32 -0.61
C ASP A 129 16.44 11.69 0.59
N LYS A 130 15.96 11.96 1.82
CA LYS A 130 16.47 11.35 3.06
C LYS A 130 15.81 10.00 3.37
N LEU A 131 14.61 9.74 2.81
CA LEU A 131 13.85 8.54 3.14
C LEU A 131 14.59 7.23 2.84
N PRO A 132 15.36 7.08 1.74
CA PRO A 132 16.16 5.87 1.50
C PRO A 132 17.22 5.64 2.59
N ALA A 133 17.89 6.70 3.05
CA ALA A 133 18.91 6.61 4.10
C ALA A 133 18.30 6.18 5.44
N VAL A 134 17.13 6.73 5.79
CA VAL A 134 16.37 6.34 6.98
C VAL A 134 15.96 4.88 6.88
N SER A 135 15.35 4.45 5.78
CA SER A 135 14.93 3.07 5.57
C SER A 135 16.10 2.09 5.72
N ALA A 136 17.24 2.39 5.11
CA ALA A 136 18.45 1.58 5.22
C ALA A 136 19.01 1.52 6.65
N LYS A 137 19.05 2.66 7.37
CA LYS A 137 19.51 2.75 8.76
C LYS A 137 18.79 1.78 9.70
N TYR A 138 17.50 1.58 9.48
CA TYR A 138 16.66 0.70 10.29
C TYR A 138 16.45 -0.69 9.67
N ASN A 139 17.14 -1.01 8.57
CA ASN A 139 16.98 -2.27 7.82
C ASN A 139 15.51 -2.54 7.44
N ALA A 140 14.76 -1.47 7.10
CA ALA A 140 13.36 -1.58 6.75
C ALA A 140 13.19 -2.14 5.34
N SER A 141 12.18 -2.98 5.15
CA SER A 141 11.70 -3.33 3.82
C SER A 141 10.95 -2.15 3.21
N CYS A 142 10.97 -2.01 1.87
CA CYS A 142 10.37 -0.85 1.22
C CYS A 142 9.37 -1.25 0.14
N ILE A 143 8.19 -0.65 0.18
CA ILE A 143 7.23 -0.70 -0.93
C ILE A 143 7.41 0.60 -1.70
N LEU A 144 7.81 0.49 -2.98
CA LEU A 144 8.10 1.62 -3.85
C LEU A 144 7.00 1.73 -4.89
N MET A 145 6.23 2.82 -4.83
CA MET A 145 5.10 3.02 -5.72
C MET A 145 5.39 4.09 -6.79
N HIS A 146 4.74 3.94 -7.93
CA HIS A 146 4.71 4.95 -8.99
C HIS A 146 3.55 5.94 -8.79
N ILE A 147 3.87 7.21 -8.79
CA ILE A 147 2.92 8.33 -8.90
C ILE A 147 3.36 9.28 -10.01
N LYS A 148 2.39 9.91 -10.72
CA LYS A 148 2.65 11.05 -11.62
C LYS A 148 1.99 12.30 -11.05
N GLY A 149 2.80 13.31 -10.74
CA GLY A 149 2.38 14.49 -9.96
C GLY A 149 2.39 14.22 -8.46
N THR A 150 1.56 14.94 -7.72
CA THR A 150 1.36 14.79 -6.27
C THR A 150 -0.10 14.42 -5.98
N PRO A 151 -0.45 13.93 -4.77
CA PRO A 151 -1.85 13.65 -4.43
C PRO A 151 -2.80 14.81 -4.72
N LYS A 152 -2.33 16.05 -4.55
CA LYS A 152 -3.10 17.27 -4.79
C LYS A 152 -3.47 17.49 -6.25
N ASP A 153 -2.58 17.15 -7.18
CA ASP A 153 -2.71 17.50 -8.61
C ASP A 153 -2.61 16.32 -9.59
N MET A 154 -2.33 15.13 -9.11
CA MET A 154 -2.08 13.92 -9.93
C MET A 154 -3.18 13.56 -10.93
N GLN A 155 -4.42 14.02 -10.71
CA GLN A 155 -5.54 13.76 -11.63
C GLN A 155 -5.75 14.87 -12.67
N LYS A 156 -4.90 15.91 -12.67
CA LYS A 156 -4.95 16.98 -13.68
C LYS A 156 -4.24 16.53 -14.94
N ASP A 157 -5.00 15.95 -15.87
CA ASP A 157 -4.56 15.52 -17.21
C ASP A 157 -3.27 14.66 -17.20
N PRO A 158 -3.29 13.46 -16.60
CA PRO A 158 -2.13 12.58 -16.60
C PRO A 158 -1.92 11.98 -18.00
N VAL A 159 -0.86 12.40 -18.68
CA VAL A 159 -0.51 11.96 -20.05
C VAL A 159 0.64 10.96 -20.00
N TYR A 160 0.51 9.86 -20.75
CA TYR A 160 1.55 8.85 -20.98
C TYR A 160 1.59 8.52 -22.48
N ASN A 161 2.79 8.27 -23.01
CA ASN A 161 2.94 7.69 -24.35
C ASN A 161 2.74 6.17 -24.28
N ASP A 162 3.27 5.53 -23.23
CA ASP A 162 3.16 4.10 -22.92
C ASP A 162 3.18 3.97 -21.39
N VAL A 163 2.01 3.83 -20.80
CA VAL A 163 1.87 3.83 -19.33
C VAL A 163 2.61 2.65 -18.68
N VAL A 164 2.62 1.49 -19.31
CA VAL A 164 3.28 0.30 -18.77
C VAL A 164 4.79 0.49 -18.73
N LYS A 165 5.36 0.94 -19.85
CA LYS A 165 6.80 1.19 -19.98
C LYS A 165 7.28 2.35 -19.10
N GLU A 166 6.53 3.45 -19.04
CA GLU A 166 6.90 4.60 -18.20
C GLU A 166 6.87 4.23 -16.71
N VAL A 167 5.84 3.50 -16.25
CA VAL A 167 5.75 3.02 -14.87
C VAL A 167 6.84 1.98 -14.57
N TYR A 168 7.14 1.09 -15.50
CA TYR A 168 8.24 0.12 -15.36
C TYR A 168 9.58 0.84 -15.16
N ASN A 169 9.90 1.79 -16.02
CA ASN A 169 11.16 2.55 -15.94
C ASN A 169 11.26 3.34 -14.61
N TYR A 170 10.16 3.96 -14.19
CA TYR A 170 10.10 4.67 -12.91
C TYR A 170 10.42 3.74 -11.74
N LEU A 171 9.81 2.56 -11.69
CA LEU A 171 10.05 1.58 -10.62
C LEU A 171 11.47 1.02 -10.70
N GLN A 172 12.02 0.81 -11.89
CA GLN A 172 13.42 0.41 -12.07
C GLN A 172 14.40 1.45 -11.51
N ASP A 173 14.13 2.74 -11.74
CA ASP A 173 14.93 3.82 -11.16
C ASP A 173 14.78 3.88 -9.63
N SER A 174 13.57 3.68 -9.10
CA SER A 174 13.31 3.61 -7.65
C SER A 174 14.07 2.46 -6.99
N ILE A 175 14.10 1.28 -7.62
CA ILE A 175 14.91 0.13 -7.19
C ILE A 175 16.40 0.49 -7.22
N SER A 176 16.84 1.21 -8.24
CA SER A 176 18.24 1.64 -8.34
C SER A 176 18.64 2.60 -7.22
N ILE A 177 17.72 3.50 -6.82
CA ILE A 177 17.91 4.36 -5.64
C ILE A 177 18.02 3.49 -4.38
N ALA A 178 17.06 2.60 -4.12
CA ALA A 178 17.07 1.71 -2.96
C ALA A 178 18.38 0.92 -2.83
N LYS A 179 18.84 0.32 -3.93
CA LYS A 179 20.10 -0.46 -3.97
C LYS A 179 21.33 0.37 -3.62
N LYS A 180 21.41 1.65 -4.01
CA LYS A 180 22.53 2.54 -3.63
C LYS A 180 22.67 2.70 -2.12
N TYR A 181 21.57 2.55 -1.37
CA TYR A 181 21.56 2.59 0.09
C TYR A 181 21.63 1.19 0.73
N GLY A 182 21.76 0.13 -0.05
CA GLY A 182 21.85 -1.25 0.45
C GLY A 182 20.49 -1.86 0.84
N ILE A 183 19.37 -1.27 0.38
CA ILE A 183 18.03 -1.81 0.61
C ILE A 183 17.78 -2.91 -0.43
N GLU A 184 17.63 -4.15 0.04
CA GLU A 184 17.42 -5.33 -0.83
C GLU A 184 15.98 -5.84 -0.80
N GLN A 185 15.27 -5.63 0.31
CA GLN A 185 13.89 -6.08 0.48
C GLN A 185 12.92 -5.04 -0.06
N ILE A 186 12.61 -5.14 -1.35
CA ILE A 186 11.82 -4.19 -2.10
C ILE A 186 10.57 -4.88 -2.64
N VAL A 187 9.42 -4.22 -2.50
CA VAL A 187 8.17 -4.54 -3.18
C VAL A 187 7.86 -3.40 -4.14
N THR A 188 7.37 -3.70 -5.34
CA THR A 188 7.01 -2.69 -6.33
C THR A 188 5.49 -2.55 -6.44
N ASP A 189 4.99 -1.31 -6.57
CA ASP A 189 3.58 -1.02 -6.80
C ASP A 189 3.42 -0.10 -8.03
N PRO A 190 2.68 -0.50 -9.08
CA PRO A 190 2.44 0.32 -10.25
C PRO A 190 1.56 1.56 -9.97
N GLY A 191 1.00 1.69 -8.77
CA GLY A 191 0.26 2.87 -8.33
C GLY A 191 -1.06 3.07 -9.06
N ILE A 192 -1.94 2.07 -9.05
CA ILE A 192 -3.30 2.18 -9.62
C ILE A 192 -4.04 3.37 -8.98
N GLY A 193 -4.56 4.28 -9.81
CA GLY A 193 -5.29 5.48 -9.35
C GLY A 193 -4.43 6.70 -9.06
N PHE A 194 -3.10 6.59 -9.07
CA PHE A 194 -2.18 7.69 -8.79
C PHE A 194 -1.63 8.31 -10.08
N GLY A 195 -2.23 9.44 -10.50
CA GLY A 195 -1.85 10.13 -11.74
C GLY A 195 -2.12 9.29 -12.99
N LYS A 196 -3.33 8.72 -13.11
CA LYS A 196 -3.71 7.81 -14.21
C LYS A 196 -5.17 7.96 -14.58
N THR A 197 -5.46 7.90 -15.88
CA THR A 197 -6.84 7.83 -16.40
C THR A 197 -7.47 6.47 -16.10
N LEU A 198 -8.74 6.27 -16.44
CA LEU A 198 -9.40 4.97 -16.35
C LEU A 198 -8.68 3.94 -17.24
N GLU A 199 -8.38 4.30 -18.47
CA GLU A 199 -7.74 3.45 -19.49
C GLU A 199 -6.34 3.04 -19.02
N HIS A 200 -5.55 3.97 -18.47
CA HIS A 200 -4.22 3.69 -17.91
C HIS A 200 -4.29 2.69 -16.76
N ASN A 201 -5.27 2.81 -15.87
CA ASN A 201 -5.45 1.86 -14.76
C ASN A 201 -5.79 0.45 -15.27
N ILE A 202 -6.70 0.35 -16.24
CA ILE A 202 -7.08 -0.92 -16.86
C ILE A 202 -5.88 -1.57 -17.56
N GLU A 203 -5.10 -0.77 -18.30
CA GLU A 203 -3.92 -1.24 -19.02
C GLU A 203 -2.85 -1.77 -18.07
N LEU A 204 -2.59 -1.08 -16.94
CA LEU A 204 -1.66 -1.54 -15.92
C LEU A 204 -2.11 -2.86 -15.26
N ILE A 205 -3.40 -3.00 -14.95
CA ILE A 205 -3.94 -4.24 -14.36
C ILE A 205 -3.82 -5.40 -15.36
N ARG A 206 -4.08 -5.17 -16.65
CA ARG A 206 -3.94 -6.19 -17.71
C ARG A 206 -2.50 -6.65 -17.89
N ASN A 207 -1.54 -5.74 -17.75
CA ASN A 207 -0.13 -5.97 -18.00
C ASN A 207 0.70 -6.06 -16.70
N LEU A 208 0.08 -6.42 -15.58
CA LEU A 208 0.74 -6.43 -14.26
C LEU A 208 1.95 -7.38 -14.24
N SER A 209 1.92 -8.47 -15.03
CA SER A 209 3.03 -9.43 -15.18
C SER A 209 4.33 -8.79 -15.71
N GLU A 210 4.25 -7.66 -16.42
CA GLU A 210 5.43 -6.95 -16.89
C GLU A 210 6.31 -6.47 -15.73
N PHE A 211 5.69 -6.05 -14.61
CA PHE A 211 6.42 -5.56 -13.42
C PHE A 211 7.16 -6.69 -12.68
N ARG A 212 6.75 -7.95 -12.84
CA ARG A 212 7.51 -9.11 -12.30
C ARG A 212 8.91 -9.24 -12.92
N LYS A 213 9.11 -8.71 -14.13
CA LYS A 213 10.42 -8.69 -14.81
C LYS A 213 11.44 -7.81 -14.09
N LEU A 214 11.00 -6.92 -13.19
CA LEU A 214 11.88 -6.16 -12.29
C LEU A 214 12.60 -7.07 -11.27
N GLY A 215 12.11 -8.31 -11.05
CA GLY A 215 12.70 -9.27 -10.13
C GLY A 215 12.30 -9.09 -8.67
N TYR A 216 11.22 -8.36 -8.40
CA TYR A 216 10.68 -8.08 -7.06
C TYR A 216 9.20 -8.46 -6.97
N PRO A 217 8.66 -8.70 -5.74
CA PRO A 217 7.23 -8.88 -5.56
C PRO A 217 6.46 -7.65 -6.02
N VAL A 218 5.27 -7.89 -6.56
CA VAL A 218 4.36 -6.83 -7.02
C VAL A 218 3.19 -6.70 -6.06
N LEU A 219 2.99 -5.50 -5.54
CA LEU A 219 1.80 -5.11 -4.79
C LEU A 219 0.81 -4.40 -5.73
N ILE A 220 -0.47 -4.64 -5.51
CA ILE A 220 -1.55 -3.89 -6.16
C ILE A 220 -2.54 -3.38 -5.12
N GLY A 221 -2.87 -2.09 -5.18
CA GLY A 221 -3.90 -1.46 -4.36
C GLY A 221 -5.05 -0.96 -5.22
N VAL A 222 -6.14 -1.73 -5.34
CA VAL A 222 -7.34 -1.36 -6.12
C VAL A 222 -8.58 -1.15 -5.26
N SER A 223 -8.48 -1.45 -3.95
CA SER A 223 -9.61 -1.49 -3.03
C SER A 223 -10.36 -0.18 -2.97
N ARG A 224 -11.63 -0.23 -3.32
CA ARG A 224 -12.61 0.86 -3.30
C ARG A 224 -12.22 2.10 -4.12
N LYS A 225 -11.24 1.99 -5.05
CA LYS A 225 -10.74 3.13 -5.83
C LYS A 225 -11.75 3.65 -6.85
N SER A 226 -11.60 4.93 -7.20
CA SER A 226 -12.54 5.69 -8.05
C SER A 226 -12.64 5.18 -9.50
N PHE A 227 -11.67 4.42 -10.00
CA PHE A 227 -11.78 3.82 -11.33
C PHE A 227 -12.95 2.82 -11.42
N ILE A 228 -13.30 2.15 -10.29
CA ILE A 228 -14.46 1.26 -10.17
C ILE A 228 -15.75 2.08 -10.40
N ASP A 229 -15.87 3.24 -9.74
CA ASP A 229 -17.01 4.13 -9.92
C ASP A 229 -17.16 4.64 -11.36
N LYS A 230 -16.04 4.94 -12.02
CA LYS A 230 -16.05 5.34 -13.43
C LYS A 230 -16.62 4.27 -14.37
N ILE A 231 -16.53 2.99 -13.99
CA ILE A 231 -17.07 1.85 -14.75
C ILE A 231 -18.53 1.56 -14.37
N GLN A 232 -18.84 1.51 -13.07
CA GLN A 232 -20.11 0.96 -12.57
C GLN A 232 -21.02 1.98 -11.89
N LYS A 233 -20.59 3.24 -11.71
CA LYS A 233 -21.35 4.27 -10.95
C LYS A 233 -21.73 3.81 -9.55
N THR A 234 -20.76 3.26 -8.82
CA THR A 234 -20.96 2.60 -7.53
C THR A 234 -20.43 3.46 -6.37
N PRO A 235 -21.23 3.77 -5.33
CA PRO A 235 -20.74 4.40 -4.10
C PRO A 235 -19.58 3.67 -3.46
N VAL A 236 -18.75 4.37 -2.68
CA VAL A 236 -17.48 3.82 -2.15
C VAL A 236 -17.69 2.61 -1.23
N ASP A 237 -18.76 2.59 -0.47
CA ASP A 237 -19.17 1.54 0.47
C ASP A 237 -19.74 0.28 -0.23
N GLU A 238 -20.17 0.43 -1.48
CA GLU A 238 -20.70 -0.66 -2.31
C GLU A 238 -19.69 -1.22 -3.33
N ARG A 239 -18.38 -0.95 -3.18
CA ARG A 239 -17.35 -1.37 -4.14
C ARG A 239 -16.66 -2.68 -3.78
N LEU A 240 -17.19 -3.46 -2.85
CA LEU A 240 -16.56 -4.70 -2.37
C LEU A 240 -16.42 -5.73 -3.49
N GLU A 241 -17.50 -6.08 -4.18
CA GLU A 241 -17.51 -7.12 -5.22
C GLU A 241 -16.61 -6.75 -6.39
N ALA A 242 -16.65 -5.48 -6.81
CA ALA A 242 -15.77 -4.99 -7.87
C ALA A 242 -14.30 -4.95 -7.44
N THR A 243 -14.02 -4.67 -6.16
CA THR A 243 -12.69 -4.77 -5.57
C THR A 243 -12.17 -6.19 -5.63
N ILE A 244 -12.98 -7.18 -5.21
CA ILE A 244 -12.63 -8.60 -5.26
C ILE A 244 -12.35 -9.04 -6.69
N ALA A 245 -13.21 -8.66 -7.64
CA ALA A 245 -13.02 -8.97 -9.06
C ALA A 245 -11.69 -8.40 -9.60
N ALA A 246 -11.41 -7.12 -9.31
CA ALA A 246 -10.18 -6.47 -9.75
C ALA A 246 -8.92 -7.07 -9.10
N ASN A 247 -8.97 -7.42 -7.80
CA ASN A 247 -7.89 -8.11 -7.10
C ASN A 247 -7.66 -9.52 -7.65
N THR A 248 -8.73 -10.28 -7.93
CA THR A 248 -8.61 -11.62 -8.55
C THR A 248 -7.89 -11.54 -9.89
N ILE A 249 -8.27 -10.58 -10.75
CA ILE A 249 -7.57 -10.33 -12.03
C ILE A 249 -6.11 -9.93 -11.76
N GLY A 250 -5.85 -9.08 -10.77
CA GLY A 250 -4.51 -8.68 -10.38
C GLY A 250 -3.64 -9.86 -9.96
N ILE A 251 -4.17 -10.78 -9.16
CA ILE A 251 -3.49 -12.01 -8.73
C ILE A 251 -3.13 -12.89 -9.92
N ILE A 252 -4.10 -13.15 -10.80
CA ILE A 252 -3.90 -13.92 -12.04
C ILE A 252 -2.80 -13.29 -12.90
N ASN A 253 -2.76 -11.97 -12.96
CA ASN A 253 -1.78 -11.23 -13.73
C ASN A 253 -0.45 -10.99 -12.98
N GLY A 254 -0.28 -11.56 -11.77
CA GLY A 254 1.03 -11.63 -11.12
C GLY A 254 1.24 -10.77 -9.89
N ALA A 255 0.18 -10.22 -9.28
CA ALA A 255 0.28 -9.59 -7.96
C ALA A 255 0.67 -10.63 -6.91
N ASN A 256 1.60 -10.27 -6.04
CA ASN A 256 2.03 -11.06 -4.88
C ASN A 256 1.39 -10.57 -3.59
N ILE A 257 1.04 -9.27 -3.55
CA ILE A 257 0.38 -8.63 -2.42
C ILE A 257 -0.82 -7.85 -2.92
N ILE A 258 -1.96 -7.98 -2.26
CA ILE A 258 -3.13 -7.11 -2.48
C ILE A 258 -3.36 -6.24 -1.23
N ARG A 259 -3.46 -4.91 -1.42
CA ARG A 259 -3.69 -3.94 -0.35
C ARG A 259 -5.17 -3.58 -0.30
N VAL A 260 -5.86 -3.90 0.81
CA VAL A 260 -7.32 -3.92 0.89
C VAL A 260 -7.88 -3.36 2.21
N HIS A 261 -9.09 -2.80 2.16
CA HIS A 261 -9.89 -2.45 3.35
C HIS A 261 -10.62 -3.69 3.91
N ASP A 262 -11.18 -4.52 3.03
CA ASP A 262 -12.05 -5.65 3.36
C ASP A 262 -11.22 -6.95 3.35
N VAL A 263 -10.44 -7.17 4.43
CA VAL A 263 -9.46 -8.26 4.53
C VAL A 263 -10.13 -9.62 4.37
N LYS A 264 -11.17 -9.90 5.14
CA LYS A 264 -11.83 -11.20 5.22
C LYS A 264 -12.33 -11.71 3.87
N GLU A 265 -12.99 -10.86 3.11
CA GLU A 265 -13.59 -11.19 1.82
C GLU A 265 -12.51 -11.40 0.76
N ASN A 266 -11.51 -10.53 0.74
CA ASN A 266 -10.39 -10.63 -0.19
C ASN A 266 -9.48 -11.83 0.11
N GLN A 267 -9.28 -12.16 1.39
CA GLN A 267 -8.53 -13.34 1.81
C GLN A 267 -9.19 -14.64 1.32
N LYS A 268 -10.52 -14.75 1.43
CA LYS A 268 -11.26 -15.92 0.89
C LYS A 268 -11.14 -16.03 -0.62
N ALA A 269 -11.22 -14.89 -1.33
CA ALA A 269 -11.08 -14.85 -2.78
C ALA A 269 -9.65 -15.22 -3.22
N SER A 270 -8.61 -14.70 -2.51
CA SER A 270 -7.22 -15.00 -2.85
C SER A 270 -6.88 -16.48 -2.65
N ILE A 271 -7.34 -17.12 -1.57
CA ILE A 271 -7.13 -18.55 -1.35
C ILE A 271 -7.70 -19.39 -2.53
N LEU A 272 -8.92 -19.06 -2.96
CA LEU A 272 -9.52 -19.75 -4.10
C LEU A 272 -8.74 -19.52 -5.40
N THR A 273 -8.33 -18.27 -5.63
CA THR A 273 -7.56 -17.88 -6.83
C THR A 273 -6.22 -18.60 -6.85
N ASP A 274 -5.47 -18.56 -5.73
CA ASP A 274 -4.18 -19.23 -5.60
C ASP A 274 -4.30 -20.74 -5.84
N LYS A 275 -5.36 -21.37 -5.30
CA LYS A 275 -5.60 -22.79 -5.49
C LYS A 275 -5.89 -23.18 -6.94
N ILE A 276 -6.51 -22.29 -7.71
CA ILE A 276 -6.82 -22.53 -9.12
C ILE A 276 -5.58 -22.33 -10.01
N PHE A 277 -4.73 -21.34 -9.69
CA PHE A 277 -3.66 -20.91 -10.60
C PHE A 277 -2.24 -21.35 -10.20
N TYR A 278 -1.98 -21.68 -8.93
CA TYR A 278 -0.64 -21.99 -8.42
C TYR A 278 -0.51 -23.43 -7.86
N THR A 279 -1.40 -24.33 -8.24
CA THR A 279 -1.33 -25.78 -7.85
C THR A 279 -0.40 -26.60 -8.72
#